data_c827738b5331dde6f0d7d4b337f14cd1
#
_entry.id   c827738b5331dde6f0d7d4b337f14cd1
#
_cell.length_a   1.000
_cell.length_b   1.000
_cell.length_c   1.000
_cell.angle_alpha   90.00
_cell.angle_beta   90.00
_cell.angle_gamma   90.00
#
_symmetry.space_group_name_H-M   'P 1'
#
loop_
_entity.id
_entity.type
_entity.pdbx_description
1 polymer ?
#
loop_
_entity_poly.entity_id
_entity_poly.type
_entity_poly.pdbx_seq_one_letter_code
_entity_poly.pdbx_strand_id
1 'polypeptide(L)'
;RIAAALTALALCDSVAHADSPAFPETSYRKHIEVLSSDAFEGRAPGTEGEQKTLAYIEQQFRAAGLKPGIGDSYLQSVPVVEIMPHADAAMHVVGAGGKSLEVRSPDDVVVWTKRPVPSTGIENAEVVYAGYGIVAPEYGWDDYAGLDVRGKLVLALVNDPGYATQDPKLFTGNAMTYYGRWDYKFAEALRHGAAGLLVIHETKAAGYPWDVPRNGASKPQFDLLIDDYEAKRLALEGWITEDAASRVLSAAGMDFAALKKASSTRGFRGATTGMKASMSVRNDVRKATS
;
A
#
# COMPACT_ATOMS: atom_id res chain seq x y z
N ARG A 1 -47.80 30.98 61.55
CA ARG A 1 -46.91 29.89 61.05
C ARG A 1 -46.99 29.91 59.53
N ILE A 2 -45.98 30.43 58.91
CA ILE A 2 -45.87 30.71 57.49
C ILE A 2 -45.21 29.49 56.86
N ALA A 3 -45.91 28.85 55.91
CA ALA A 3 -45.36 27.78 55.06
C ALA A 3 -44.87 28.46 53.76
N ALA A 4 -43.58 28.41 53.50
CA ALA A 4 -42.97 28.90 52.27
C ALA A 4 -42.99 27.75 51.23
N ALA A 5 -43.70 27.94 50.14
CA ALA A 5 -43.68 27.06 49.00
C ALA A 5 -42.49 27.42 48.09
N LEU A 6 -41.50 26.54 47.94
CA LEU A 6 -40.44 26.62 46.96
C LEU A 6 -40.95 26.08 45.62
N THR A 7 -41.14 26.99 44.66
CA THR A 7 -41.41 26.63 43.26
C THR A 7 -40.07 26.51 42.55
N ALA A 8 -39.63 25.28 42.27
CA ALA A 8 -38.47 25.02 41.47
C ALA A 8 -38.85 25.19 39.96
N LEU A 9 -38.38 26.23 39.33
CA LEU A 9 -38.43 26.40 37.88
C LEU A 9 -37.36 25.48 37.24
N ALA A 10 -37.80 24.39 36.61
CA ALA A 10 -36.96 23.61 35.76
C ALA A 10 -36.81 24.35 34.39
N LEU A 11 -35.68 25.01 34.19
CA LEU A 11 -35.30 25.43 32.87
C LEU A 11 -34.81 24.22 32.10
N CYS A 12 -35.69 23.67 31.23
CA CYS A 12 -35.27 22.77 30.19
C CYS A 12 -34.56 23.61 29.08
N ASP A 13 -33.22 23.63 29.15
CA ASP A 13 -32.44 24.03 27.97
C ASP A 13 -32.69 23.04 26.85
N SER A 14 -33.60 23.39 25.96
CA SER A 14 -33.71 22.76 24.65
C SER A 14 -32.47 23.14 23.86
N VAL A 15 -31.47 22.25 23.87
CA VAL A 15 -30.38 22.31 22.90
C VAL A 15 -31.02 22.09 21.54
N ALA A 16 -31.28 23.20 20.84
CA ALA A 16 -31.64 23.15 19.43
C ALA A 16 -30.50 22.41 18.70
N HIS A 17 -30.71 21.17 18.34
CA HIS A 17 -29.89 20.52 17.33
C HIS A 17 -30.11 21.35 16.04
N ALA A 18 -29.12 22.16 15.70
CA ALA A 18 -29.09 22.75 14.36
C ALA A 18 -29.09 21.57 13.40
N ASP A 19 -30.17 21.43 12.63
CA ASP A 19 -30.22 20.46 11.54
C ASP A 19 -28.96 20.65 10.69
N SER A 20 -28.12 19.64 10.62
CA SER A 20 -26.96 19.64 9.71
C SER A 20 -27.50 19.97 8.32
N PRO A 21 -26.92 20.94 7.59
CA PRO A 21 -27.43 21.29 6.29
C PRO A 21 -27.48 20.03 5.44
N ALA A 22 -28.68 19.68 5.00
CA ALA A 22 -28.89 18.53 4.14
C ALA A 22 -28.09 18.74 2.86
N PHE A 23 -27.21 17.79 2.52
CA PHE A 23 -26.55 17.79 1.21
C PHE A 23 -27.59 17.43 0.13
N PRO A 24 -27.95 18.35 -0.80
CA PRO A 24 -28.91 18.02 -1.82
C PRO A 24 -28.37 16.90 -2.72
N GLU A 25 -29.08 15.79 -2.80
CA GLU A 25 -28.70 14.65 -3.65
C GLU A 25 -28.46 15.11 -5.11
N THR A 26 -29.24 16.03 -5.62
CA THR A 26 -29.11 16.58 -6.96
C THR A 26 -27.76 17.26 -7.20
N SER A 27 -27.24 18.01 -6.23
CA SER A 27 -25.94 18.67 -6.33
C SER A 27 -24.81 17.64 -6.29
N TYR A 28 -24.90 16.69 -5.37
CA TYR A 28 -23.92 15.61 -5.25
C TYR A 28 -23.85 14.76 -6.53
N ARG A 29 -25.00 14.34 -7.04
CA ARG A 29 -25.12 13.60 -8.31
C ARG A 29 -24.49 14.37 -9.47
N LYS A 30 -24.77 15.66 -9.59
CA LYS A 30 -24.20 16.52 -10.63
C LYS A 30 -22.67 16.55 -10.57
N HIS A 31 -22.06 16.66 -9.39
CA HIS A 31 -20.60 16.62 -9.26
C HIS A 31 -20.02 15.28 -9.72
N ILE A 32 -20.66 14.15 -9.37
CA ILE A 32 -20.25 12.84 -9.84
C ILE A 32 -20.35 12.76 -11.37
N GLU A 33 -21.49 13.12 -11.95
CA GLU A 33 -21.73 13.06 -13.40
C GLU A 33 -20.68 13.87 -14.18
N VAL A 34 -20.37 15.09 -13.74
CA VAL A 34 -19.36 15.93 -14.38
C VAL A 34 -17.98 15.30 -14.27
N LEU A 35 -17.53 14.97 -13.05
CA LEU A 35 -16.18 14.51 -12.80
C LEU A 35 -15.92 13.09 -13.34
N SER A 36 -16.95 12.26 -13.54
CA SER A 36 -16.83 10.92 -14.12
C SER A 36 -17.04 10.85 -15.62
N SER A 37 -17.35 12.00 -16.25
CA SER A 37 -17.58 12.02 -17.70
C SER A 37 -16.27 11.77 -18.48
N ASP A 38 -16.41 11.24 -19.70
CA ASP A 38 -15.30 10.97 -20.62
C ASP A 38 -14.47 12.23 -20.93
N ALA A 39 -15.08 13.42 -20.84
CA ALA A 39 -14.39 14.69 -21.04
C ALA A 39 -13.21 14.94 -20.06
N PHE A 40 -13.23 14.27 -18.91
CA PHE A 40 -12.18 14.38 -17.87
C PHE A 40 -11.10 13.29 -17.98
N GLU A 41 -11.23 12.33 -18.89
CA GLU A 41 -10.18 11.36 -19.27
C GLU A 41 -9.50 10.62 -18.09
N GLY A 42 -10.27 10.36 -17.00
CA GLY A 42 -9.78 9.66 -15.82
C GLY A 42 -8.94 10.48 -14.84
N ARG A 43 -8.61 11.74 -15.13
CA ARG A 43 -8.01 12.73 -14.20
C ARG A 43 -6.64 12.35 -13.62
N ALA A 44 -5.81 11.62 -14.38
CA ALA A 44 -4.48 11.23 -13.91
C ALA A 44 -3.59 12.48 -13.69
N PRO A 45 -2.67 12.46 -12.71
CA PRO A 45 -1.75 13.56 -12.46
C PRO A 45 -0.94 13.97 -13.70
N GLY A 46 -0.77 15.28 -13.91
CA GLY A 46 -0.02 15.84 -15.05
C GLY A 46 -0.71 15.68 -16.40
N THR A 47 -2.04 15.45 -16.44
CA THR A 47 -2.83 15.32 -17.67
C THR A 47 -3.78 16.49 -17.86
N GLU A 48 -4.35 16.61 -19.08
CA GLU A 48 -5.44 17.57 -19.35
C GLU A 48 -6.68 17.30 -18.49
N GLY A 49 -6.98 16.01 -18.21
CA GLY A 49 -8.07 15.63 -17.33
C GLY A 49 -7.90 16.13 -15.89
N GLU A 50 -6.66 16.15 -15.37
CA GLU A 50 -6.38 16.80 -14.09
C GLU A 50 -6.65 18.29 -14.13
N GLN A 51 -6.16 19.01 -15.16
CA GLN A 51 -6.36 20.46 -15.29
C GLN A 51 -7.84 20.83 -15.31
N LYS A 52 -8.65 20.08 -16.08
CA LYS A 52 -10.10 20.23 -16.10
C LYS A 52 -10.73 20.01 -14.73
N THR A 53 -10.24 18.98 -14.00
CA THR A 53 -10.71 18.66 -12.65
C THR A 53 -10.40 19.76 -11.66
N LEU A 54 -9.17 20.28 -11.65
CA LEU A 54 -8.74 21.36 -10.79
C LEU A 54 -9.55 22.64 -11.06
N ALA A 55 -9.73 23.00 -12.32
CA ALA A 55 -10.53 24.16 -12.71
C ALA A 55 -12.00 24.01 -12.25
N TYR A 56 -12.57 22.82 -12.40
CA TYR A 56 -13.94 22.55 -11.93
C TYR A 56 -14.06 22.67 -10.41
N ILE A 57 -13.14 22.06 -9.66
CA ILE A 57 -13.16 22.11 -8.18
C ILE A 57 -12.96 23.54 -7.69
N GLU A 58 -12.01 24.29 -8.26
CA GLU A 58 -11.80 25.69 -7.92
C GLU A 58 -13.07 26.53 -8.16
N GLN A 59 -13.74 26.33 -9.29
CA GLN A 59 -15.01 27.00 -9.58
C GLN A 59 -16.07 26.70 -8.50
N GLN A 60 -16.18 25.45 -8.07
CA GLN A 60 -17.14 25.05 -7.04
C GLN A 60 -16.78 25.66 -5.67
N PHE A 61 -15.50 25.69 -5.30
CA PHE A 61 -15.05 26.34 -4.07
C PHE A 61 -15.37 27.83 -4.05
N ARG A 62 -15.15 28.55 -5.16
CA ARG A 62 -15.52 29.96 -5.30
C ARG A 62 -17.02 30.15 -5.19
N ALA A 63 -17.82 29.30 -5.84
CA ALA A 63 -19.28 29.34 -5.80
C ALA A 63 -19.83 29.10 -4.38
N ALA A 64 -19.15 28.27 -3.60
CA ALA A 64 -19.46 28.02 -2.19
C ALA A 64 -18.97 29.11 -1.24
N GLY A 65 -18.32 30.17 -1.74
CA GLY A 65 -17.80 31.29 -0.92
C GLY A 65 -16.53 30.93 -0.12
N LEU A 66 -15.87 29.83 -0.43
CA LEU A 66 -14.59 29.48 0.20
C LEU A 66 -13.51 30.46 -0.25
N LYS A 67 -12.53 30.68 0.62
CA LYS A 67 -11.35 31.49 0.32
C LYS A 67 -10.15 30.60 0.01
N PRO A 68 -9.17 31.09 -0.79
CA PRO A 68 -7.92 30.38 -1.01
C PRO A 68 -7.23 30.00 0.30
N GLY A 69 -6.62 28.84 0.35
CA GLY A 69 -5.90 28.34 1.52
C GLY A 69 -4.38 28.62 1.49
N ILE A 70 -3.84 28.94 0.30
CA ILE A 70 -2.40 29.14 0.07
C ILE A 70 -2.22 30.49 -0.63
N GLY A 71 -1.97 31.55 0.14
CA GLY A 71 -1.92 32.90 -0.42
C GLY A 71 -3.22 33.24 -1.15
N ASP A 72 -3.12 33.57 -2.45
CA ASP A 72 -4.27 33.85 -3.32
C ASP A 72 -4.69 32.65 -4.17
N SER A 73 -4.10 31.45 -3.93
CA SER A 73 -4.34 30.24 -4.72
C SER A 73 -5.21 29.23 -3.99
N TYR A 74 -6.10 28.59 -4.70
CA TYR A 74 -6.82 27.38 -4.26
C TYR A 74 -6.01 26.10 -4.49
N LEU A 75 -4.91 26.20 -5.24
CA LEU A 75 -4.10 25.06 -5.68
C LEU A 75 -2.74 25.09 -5.00
N GLN A 76 -2.28 23.94 -4.59
CA GLN A 76 -0.91 23.67 -4.15
C GLN A 76 -0.19 22.89 -5.25
N SER A 77 0.92 23.44 -5.73
CA SER A 77 1.77 22.75 -6.69
C SER A 77 2.55 21.62 -6.00
N VAL A 78 2.43 20.40 -6.52
CA VAL A 78 3.12 19.21 -6.01
C VAL A 78 4.01 18.63 -7.10
N PRO A 79 5.35 18.69 -6.96
CA PRO A 79 6.24 18.04 -7.91
C PRO A 79 6.12 16.52 -7.77
N VAL A 80 5.79 15.86 -8.88
CA VAL A 80 5.62 14.42 -8.96
C VAL A 80 6.52 13.82 -10.04
N VAL A 81 6.78 12.53 -9.92
CA VAL A 81 7.40 11.72 -10.95
C VAL A 81 6.46 10.61 -11.37
N GLU A 82 6.29 10.45 -12.66
CA GLU A 82 5.62 9.32 -13.28
C GLU A 82 6.67 8.30 -13.71
N ILE A 83 6.46 7.06 -13.33
CA ILE A 83 7.34 5.94 -13.63
C ILE A 83 6.50 4.85 -14.29
N MET A 84 6.79 4.54 -15.56
CA MET A 84 6.18 3.42 -16.28
C MET A 84 7.12 2.22 -16.22
N PRO A 85 6.79 1.18 -15.43
CA PRO A 85 7.67 0.04 -15.27
C PRO A 85 7.56 -0.95 -16.42
N HIS A 86 8.69 -1.52 -16.82
CA HIS A 86 8.83 -2.62 -17.77
C HIS A 86 9.67 -3.71 -17.11
N ALA A 87 9.01 -4.60 -16.37
CA ALA A 87 9.68 -5.70 -15.66
C ALA A 87 10.22 -6.76 -16.62
N ASP A 88 11.26 -7.48 -16.19
CA ASP A 88 11.71 -8.70 -16.88
C ASP A 88 10.55 -9.72 -16.94
N ALA A 89 10.61 -10.60 -17.95
CA ALA A 89 9.58 -11.63 -18.15
C ALA A 89 9.52 -12.68 -17.03
N ALA A 90 10.60 -12.82 -16.25
CA ALA A 90 10.65 -13.72 -15.10
C ALA A 90 11.65 -13.25 -14.04
N MET A 91 11.39 -13.59 -12.79
CA MET A 91 12.36 -13.58 -11.71
C MET A 91 13.07 -14.94 -11.69
N HIS A 92 14.40 -14.91 -11.79
CA HIS A 92 15.24 -16.10 -11.70
C HIS A 92 15.59 -16.37 -10.25
N VAL A 93 15.28 -17.56 -9.75
CA VAL A 93 15.56 -17.96 -8.39
C VAL A 93 16.47 -19.19 -8.40
N VAL A 94 17.58 -19.11 -7.69
CA VAL A 94 18.57 -20.19 -7.60
C VAL A 94 18.86 -20.56 -6.15
N GLY A 95 19.06 -21.84 -5.89
CA GLY A 95 19.35 -22.37 -4.56
C GLY A 95 20.58 -23.26 -4.54
N ALA A 96 20.90 -23.77 -3.35
CA ALA A 96 21.98 -24.73 -3.17
C ALA A 96 21.76 -25.98 -4.02
N GLY A 97 22.86 -26.56 -4.51
CA GLY A 97 22.83 -27.79 -5.32
C GLY A 97 22.33 -27.59 -6.76
N GLY A 98 22.34 -26.34 -7.27
CA GLY A 98 21.96 -26.05 -8.66
C GLY A 98 20.45 -26.05 -8.91
N LYS A 99 19.62 -26.10 -7.87
CA LYS A 99 18.18 -25.92 -8.01
C LYS A 99 17.88 -24.51 -8.54
N SER A 100 17.13 -24.43 -9.63
CA SER A 100 16.69 -23.15 -10.19
C SER A 100 15.22 -23.22 -10.56
N LEU A 101 14.53 -22.09 -10.47
CA LEU A 101 13.16 -21.94 -10.93
C LEU A 101 12.96 -20.54 -11.49
N GLU A 102 12.02 -20.44 -12.40
CA GLU A 102 11.53 -19.18 -12.95
C GLU A 102 10.15 -18.86 -12.39
N VAL A 103 9.99 -17.62 -11.93
CA VAL A 103 8.73 -17.06 -11.46
C VAL A 103 8.29 -16.03 -12.50
N ARG A 104 7.27 -16.37 -13.28
CA ARG A 104 6.90 -15.66 -14.51
C ARG A 104 6.16 -14.36 -14.23
N SER A 105 6.52 -13.29 -14.92
CA SER A 105 5.78 -12.04 -14.91
C SER A 105 4.91 -11.95 -16.18
N PRO A 106 3.65 -11.52 -16.07
CA PRO A 106 2.95 -11.04 -14.88
C PRO A 106 2.09 -12.12 -14.17
N ASP A 107 2.21 -13.39 -14.52
CA ASP A 107 1.31 -14.44 -14.06
C ASP A 107 1.57 -14.87 -12.61
N ASP A 108 2.84 -15.00 -12.24
CA ASP A 108 3.29 -15.42 -10.90
C ASP A 108 3.75 -14.24 -10.03
N VAL A 109 4.36 -13.22 -10.63
CA VAL A 109 4.97 -12.08 -9.96
C VAL A 109 4.75 -10.81 -10.76
N VAL A 110 4.54 -9.71 -10.06
CA VAL A 110 4.56 -8.35 -10.64
C VAL A 110 5.45 -7.48 -9.81
N VAL A 111 6.27 -6.66 -10.48
CA VAL A 111 7.22 -5.77 -9.80
C VAL A 111 7.24 -4.39 -10.44
N TRP A 112 7.59 -3.41 -9.63
CA TRP A 112 7.85 -2.03 -9.99
C TRP A 112 8.88 -1.43 -9.04
N THR A 113 9.19 -0.17 -9.26
CA THR A 113 9.98 0.64 -8.35
C THR A 113 9.38 2.03 -8.23
N LYS A 114 9.64 2.70 -7.12
CA LYS A 114 9.41 4.13 -6.94
C LYS A 114 10.70 4.95 -7.10
N ARG A 115 11.80 4.32 -7.51
CA ARG A 115 13.03 5.01 -7.88
C ARG A 115 12.90 5.56 -9.30
N PRO A 116 13.01 6.87 -9.52
CA PRO A 116 12.90 7.47 -10.86
C PRO A 116 14.20 7.35 -11.63
N VAL A 117 14.62 6.12 -11.88
CA VAL A 117 15.83 5.75 -12.60
C VAL A 117 15.50 4.90 -13.84
N PRO A 118 16.30 4.95 -14.91
CA PRO A 118 16.03 4.19 -16.12
C PRO A 118 15.97 2.68 -15.92
N SER A 119 16.69 2.16 -14.92
CA SER A 119 16.67 0.73 -14.57
C SER A 119 17.08 0.54 -13.12
N THR A 120 16.46 -0.45 -12.49
CA THR A 120 16.82 -0.91 -11.15
C THR A 120 16.45 -2.38 -11.01
N GLY A 121 16.84 -3.01 -9.91
CA GLY A 121 16.52 -4.42 -9.67
C GLY A 121 17.31 -4.99 -8.51
N ILE A 122 17.27 -6.29 -8.43
CA ILE A 122 18.06 -7.12 -7.52
C ILE A 122 18.86 -8.14 -8.32
N GLU A 123 20.07 -8.41 -7.90
CA GLU A 123 20.94 -9.41 -8.51
C GLU A 123 21.47 -10.33 -7.41
N ASN A 124 21.21 -11.64 -7.53
CA ASN A 124 21.63 -12.65 -6.56
C ASN A 124 21.30 -12.30 -5.09
N ALA A 125 20.21 -11.53 -4.88
CA ALA A 125 19.78 -11.15 -3.54
C ALA A 125 19.24 -12.38 -2.82
N GLU A 126 19.70 -12.61 -1.57
CA GLU A 126 19.16 -13.69 -0.74
C GLU A 126 17.67 -13.47 -0.50
N VAL A 127 16.87 -14.54 -0.61
CA VAL A 127 15.43 -14.51 -0.33
C VAL A 127 15.21 -14.89 1.12
N VAL A 128 14.45 -14.06 1.84
CA VAL A 128 14.06 -14.29 3.23
C VAL A 128 12.55 -14.22 3.39
N TYR A 129 12.00 -14.99 4.30
CA TYR A 129 10.57 -14.95 4.64
C TYR A 129 10.38 -14.27 5.99
N ALA A 130 9.63 -13.19 6.04
CA ALA A 130 9.45 -12.34 7.20
C ALA A 130 8.03 -12.41 7.79
N GLY A 131 7.31 -13.54 7.64
CA GLY A 131 5.94 -13.64 8.14
C GLY A 131 5.03 -12.58 7.51
N TYR A 132 4.43 -11.72 8.33
CA TYR A 132 3.64 -10.58 7.85
C TYR A 132 4.48 -9.33 7.59
N GLY A 133 5.78 -9.33 7.93
CA GLY A 133 6.66 -8.17 7.76
C GLY A 133 6.22 -6.96 8.59
N ILE A 134 5.85 -7.18 9.84
CA ILE A 134 5.26 -6.18 10.73
C ILE A 134 6.15 -5.95 11.96
N VAL A 135 6.31 -4.67 12.34
CA VAL A 135 6.81 -4.24 13.65
C VAL A 135 5.73 -3.38 14.29
N ALA A 136 5.08 -3.91 15.32
CA ALA A 136 3.97 -3.28 16.03
C ALA A 136 4.14 -3.45 17.55
N PRO A 137 4.91 -2.55 18.21
CA PRO A 137 5.27 -2.69 19.62
C PRO A 137 4.05 -2.76 20.55
N GLU A 138 2.97 -2.05 20.25
CA GLU A 138 1.73 -2.06 21.03
C GLU A 138 1.01 -3.41 21.02
N TYR A 139 1.27 -4.25 20.00
CA TYR A 139 0.83 -5.64 19.97
C TYR A 139 1.92 -6.61 20.46
N GLY A 140 3.12 -6.12 20.84
CA GLY A 140 4.27 -6.97 21.14
C GLY A 140 4.69 -7.82 19.95
N TRP A 141 4.66 -7.23 18.73
CA TRP A 141 4.88 -7.93 17.47
C TRP A 141 6.12 -7.37 16.75
N ASP A 142 7.02 -8.25 16.32
CA ASP A 142 8.20 -7.89 15.55
C ASP A 142 8.66 -9.10 14.69
N ASP A 143 8.25 -9.09 13.42
CA ASP A 143 8.61 -10.13 12.45
C ASP A 143 10.06 -10.03 11.98
N TYR A 144 10.71 -8.89 12.19
CA TYR A 144 12.11 -8.68 11.82
C TYR A 144 13.09 -9.00 12.96
N ALA A 145 12.60 -9.30 14.16
CA ALA A 145 13.47 -9.56 15.31
C ALA A 145 14.44 -10.73 15.05
N GLY A 146 15.74 -10.43 14.99
CA GLY A 146 16.80 -11.39 14.72
C GLY A 146 16.93 -11.81 13.26
N LEU A 147 16.16 -11.25 12.33
CA LEU A 147 16.26 -11.50 10.90
C LEU A 147 17.05 -10.37 10.22
N ASP A 148 18.22 -10.68 9.66
CA ASP A 148 18.96 -9.72 8.83
C ASP A 148 18.38 -9.72 7.40
N VAL A 149 17.82 -8.59 6.99
CA VAL A 149 17.22 -8.42 5.66
C VAL A 149 18.00 -7.43 4.79
N ARG A 150 19.10 -6.89 5.26
CA ARG A 150 19.87 -5.86 4.54
C ARG A 150 20.36 -6.38 3.18
N GLY A 151 20.00 -5.66 2.12
CA GLY A 151 20.34 -6.02 0.74
C GLY A 151 19.62 -7.27 0.21
N LYS A 152 18.62 -7.79 0.93
CA LYS A 152 17.91 -9.03 0.57
C LYS A 152 16.53 -8.75 -0.04
N LEU A 153 15.94 -9.78 -0.65
CA LEU A 153 14.56 -9.81 -1.08
C LEU A 153 13.69 -10.43 0.03
N VAL A 154 12.76 -9.65 0.53
CA VAL A 154 11.82 -10.09 1.57
C VAL A 154 10.53 -10.63 0.93
N LEU A 155 10.07 -11.79 1.38
CA LEU A 155 8.71 -12.31 1.15
C LEU A 155 7.87 -12.07 2.40
N ALA A 156 6.73 -11.39 2.28
CA ALA A 156 5.82 -11.13 3.39
C ALA A 156 4.37 -11.41 3.01
N LEU A 157 3.59 -11.96 3.93
CA LEU A 157 2.15 -12.21 3.75
C LEU A 157 1.38 -10.89 3.66
N VAL A 158 0.34 -10.86 2.83
CA VAL A 158 -0.65 -9.77 2.82
C VAL A 158 -1.49 -9.80 4.10
N ASN A 159 -2.09 -8.67 4.48
CA ASN A 159 -2.89 -8.50 5.69
C ASN A 159 -2.04 -8.57 6.97
N ASP A 160 -2.64 -8.86 8.10
CA ASP A 160 -2.01 -8.95 9.41
C ASP A 160 -2.46 -10.21 10.18
N PRO A 161 -1.79 -10.56 11.27
CA PRO A 161 -2.10 -11.79 12.02
C PRO A 161 -3.53 -11.87 12.57
N GLY A 162 -4.19 -10.72 12.76
CA GLY A 162 -5.58 -10.67 13.21
C GLY A 162 -6.51 -11.35 12.24
N TYR A 163 -6.33 -11.13 10.94
CA TYR A 163 -7.12 -11.76 9.89
C TYR A 163 -7.04 -13.31 9.97
N ALA A 164 -5.83 -13.85 10.14
CA ALA A 164 -5.65 -15.30 10.20
C ALA A 164 -6.20 -15.94 11.48
N THR A 165 -6.12 -15.23 12.60
CA THR A 165 -6.55 -15.73 13.92
C THR A 165 -8.00 -15.42 14.24
N GLN A 166 -8.60 -14.41 13.61
CA GLN A 166 -9.93 -13.85 13.90
C GLN A 166 -10.06 -13.39 15.36
N ASP A 167 -8.94 -13.19 16.07
CA ASP A 167 -8.91 -12.69 17.44
C ASP A 167 -9.07 -11.16 17.44
N PRO A 168 -10.19 -10.60 17.95
CA PRO A 168 -10.41 -9.16 17.98
C PRO A 168 -9.41 -8.39 18.86
N LYS A 169 -8.65 -9.09 19.71
CA LYS A 169 -7.59 -8.50 20.53
C LYS A 169 -6.23 -8.49 19.85
N LEU A 170 -6.12 -9.10 18.69
CA LEU A 170 -4.91 -9.14 17.87
C LEU A 170 -5.17 -8.44 16.55
N PHE A 171 -4.55 -7.28 16.32
CA PHE A 171 -4.70 -6.47 15.11
C PHE A 171 -6.17 -6.26 14.68
N THR A 172 -7.07 -6.07 15.65
CA THR A 172 -8.52 -5.89 15.42
C THR A 172 -9.25 -7.06 14.73
N GLY A 173 -8.66 -8.25 14.72
CA GLY A 173 -9.28 -9.46 14.15
C GLY A 173 -9.44 -9.39 12.63
N ASN A 174 -10.66 -9.57 12.14
CA ASN A 174 -10.93 -9.65 10.70
C ASN A 174 -10.72 -8.33 9.94
N ALA A 175 -10.78 -7.18 10.61
CA ALA A 175 -10.58 -5.88 10.00
C ALA A 175 -9.08 -5.61 9.83
N MET A 176 -8.65 -5.38 8.59
CA MET A 176 -7.25 -5.06 8.29
C MET A 176 -6.84 -3.76 8.98
N THR A 177 -5.77 -3.81 9.77
CA THR A 177 -5.12 -2.61 10.32
C THR A 177 -4.21 -1.97 9.28
N TYR A 178 -3.62 -0.80 9.61
CA TYR A 178 -2.58 -0.18 8.76
C TYR A 178 -1.37 -1.12 8.55
N TYR A 179 -1.03 -1.93 9.54
CA TYR A 179 0.04 -2.93 9.43
C TYR A 179 -0.21 -4.01 8.38
N GLY A 180 -1.47 -4.32 8.10
CA GLY A 180 -1.85 -5.30 7.07
C GLY A 180 -1.70 -4.80 5.64
N ARG A 181 -1.57 -3.48 5.46
CA ARG A 181 -1.48 -2.87 4.14
C ARG A 181 -0.13 -3.15 3.47
N TRP A 182 -0.16 -3.34 2.17
CA TRP A 182 1.03 -3.63 1.37
C TRP A 182 2.04 -2.48 1.37
N ASP A 183 1.58 -1.23 1.35
CA ASP A 183 2.41 -0.03 1.41
C ASP A 183 3.20 0.07 2.72
N TYR A 184 2.59 -0.29 3.86
CA TYR A 184 3.29 -0.39 5.14
C TYR A 184 4.46 -1.38 5.06
N LYS A 185 4.24 -2.56 4.44
CA LYS A 185 5.28 -3.61 4.35
C LYS A 185 6.49 -3.17 3.55
N PHE A 186 6.29 -2.44 2.45
CA PHE A 186 7.40 -1.85 1.70
C PHE A 186 8.18 -0.84 2.53
N ALA A 187 7.48 0.06 3.24
CA ALA A 187 8.11 1.03 4.10
C ALA A 187 8.88 0.38 5.25
N GLU A 188 8.35 -0.70 5.86
CA GLU A 188 9.00 -1.41 6.95
C GLU A 188 10.24 -2.16 6.47
N ALA A 189 10.16 -2.89 5.36
CA ALA A 189 11.32 -3.56 4.77
C ALA A 189 12.44 -2.57 4.42
N LEU A 190 12.09 -1.39 3.90
CA LEU A 190 13.04 -0.32 3.65
C LEU A 190 13.73 0.14 4.94
N ARG A 191 12.98 0.34 6.04
CA ARG A 191 13.55 0.72 7.35
C ARG A 191 14.57 -0.28 7.86
N HIS A 192 14.38 -1.56 7.52
CA HIS A 192 15.31 -2.65 7.84
C HIS A 192 16.42 -2.86 6.80
N GLY A 193 16.47 -2.03 5.75
CA GLY A 193 17.54 -2.04 4.73
C GLY A 193 17.41 -3.12 3.66
N ALA A 194 16.22 -3.69 3.47
CA ALA A 194 15.99 -4.65 2.38
C ALA A 194 16.23 -4.00 1.01
N ALA A 195 16.66 -4.80 0.04
CA ALA A 195 16.77 -4.38 -1.36
C ALA A 195 15.41 -4.36 -2.06
N GLY A 196 14.53 -5.30 -1.72
CA GLY A 196 13.20 -5.39 -2.25
C GLY A 196 12.26 -6.16 -1.34
N LEU A 197 10.96 -6.05 -1.62
CA LEU A 197 9.92 -6.85 -0.97
C LEU A 197 8.86 -7.27 -1.97
N LEU A 198 8.44 -8.54 -1.89
CA LEU A 198 7.27 -9.08 -2.57
C LEU A 198 6.21 -9.47 -1.54
N VAL A 199 5.03 -8.89 -1.68
CA VAL A 199 3.86 -9.28 -0.86
C VAL A 199 3.27 -10.55 -1.44
N ILE A 200 3.11 -11.58 -0.62
CA ILE A 200 2.45 -12.83 -1.01
C ILE A 200 0.95 -12.57 -1.08
N HIS A 201 0.39 -12.69 -2.29
CA HIS A 201 -1.00 -12.43 -2.57
C HIS A 201 -1.87 -13.64 -2.25
N GLU A 202 -2.81 -13.44 -1.33
CA GLU A 202 -3.88 -14.37 -1.00
C GLU A 202 -5.21 -13.66 -1.27
N THR A 203 -5.99 -14.15 -2.24
CA THR A 203 -7.22 -13.49 -2.70
C THR A 203 -8.17 -13.12 -1.56
N LYS A 204 -8.39 -14.02 -0.60
CA LYS A 204 -9.30 -13.76 0.53
C LYS A 204 -8.74 -12.73 1.51
N ALA A 205 -7.46 -12.84 1.83
CA ALA A 205 -6.80 -11.92 2.77
C ALA A 205 -6.57 -10.54 2.17
N ALA A 206 -6.27 -10.45 0.87
CA ALA A 206 -6.15 -9.20 0.14
C ALA A 206 -7.51 -8.50 -0.07
N GLY A 207 -8.60 -9.27 -0.20
CA GLY A 207 -9.94 -8.77 -0.50
C GLY A 207 -10.20 -8.53 -1.99
N TYR A 208 -9.27 -8.93 -2.87
CA TYR A 208 -9.38 -8.82 -4.34
C TYR A 208 -8.57 -9.91 -5.05
N PRO A 209 -8.92 -10.25 -6.31
CA PRO A 209 -8.19 -11.27 -7.08
C PRO A 209 -6.83 -10.78 -7.59
N TRP A 210 -5.99 -11.72 -8.06
CA TRP A 210 -4.66 -11.44 -8.63
C TRP A 210 -4.66 -10.44 -9.78
N ASP A 211 -5.74 -10.35 -10.53
CA ASP A 211 -5.86 -9.40 -11.65
C ASP A 211 -5.68 -7.93 -11.20
N VAL A 212 -5.96 -7.61 -9.94
CA VAL A 212 -5.80 -6.24 -9.42
C VAL A 212 -4.33 -5.83 -9.38
N PRO A 213 -3.42 -6.51 -8.67
CA PRO A 213 -1.99 -6.18 -8.71
C PRO A 213 -1.38 -6.41 -10.09
N ARG A 214 -1.80 -7.46 -10.82
CA ARG A 214 -1.34 -7.74 -12.18
C ARG A 214 -1.59 -6.57 -13.14
N ASN A 215 -2.81 -6.06 -13.17
CA ASN A 215 -3.16 -4.93 -14.04
C ASN A 215 -2.64 -3.59 -13.52
N GLY A 216 -2.49 -3.45 -12.19
CA GLY A 216 -1.93 -2.26 -11.58
C GLY A 216 -0.46 -2.05 -11.91
N ALA A 217 0.34 -3.12 -11.90
CA ALA A 217 1.78 -3.06 -12.16
C ALA A 217 2.15 -2.70 -13.61
N SER A 218 1.22 -2.85 -14.55
CA SER A 218 1.43 -2.48 -15.96
C SER A 218 1.03 -1.04 -16.30
N LYS A 219 0.71 -0.23 -15.28
CA LYS A 219 0.30 1.17 -15.44
C LYS A 219 1.36 2.12 -14.91
N PRO A 220 1.35 3.39 -15.36
CA PRO A 220 2.19 4.42 -14.77
C PRO A 220 1.96 4.52 -13.26
N GLN A 221 3.06 4.58 -12.52
CA GLN A 221 3.08 4.81 -11.08
C GLN A 221 3.48 6.26 -10.82
N PHE A 222 2.83 6.91 -9.87
CA PHE A 222 3.16 8.27 -9.47
C PHE A 222 3.73 8.28 -8.06
N ASP A 223 4.78 9.07 -7.85
CA ASP A 223 5.34 9.33 -6.52
C ASP A 223 5.77 10.79 -6.41
N LEU A 224 5.99 11.27 -5.21
CA LEU A 224 6.56 12.60 -4.98
C LEU A 224 7.97 12.67 -5.55
N LEU A 225 8.29 13.79 -6.18
CA LEU A 225 9.67 14.08 -6.57
C LEU A 225 10.47 14.44 -5.31
N ILE A 226 11.29 13.53 -4.85
CA ILE A 226 12.13 13.68 -3.66
C ILE A 226 13.60 13.52 -4.01
N ASP A 227 14.50 14.00 -3.15
CA ASP A 227 15.91 13.71 -3.23
C ASP A 227 16.23 12.38 -2.54
N ASP A 228 17.37 11.77 -2.90
CA ASP A 228 17.91 10.57 -2.24
C ASP A 228 16.98 9.35 -2.32
N TYR A 229 16.56 9.02 -3.54
CA TYR A 229 15.65 7.89 -3.77
C TYR A 229 16.21 6.55 -3.29
N GLU A 230 17.52 6.32 -3.39
CA GLU A 230 18.12 5.04 -3.02
C GLU A 230 17.96 4.75 -1.54
N ALA A 231 18.09 5.77 -0.69
CA ALA A 231 17.88 5.63 0.75
C ALA A 231 16.40 5.60 1.14
N LYS A 232 15.50 6.14 0.30
CA LYS A 232 14.09 6.37 0.65
C LYS A 232 13.10 5.46 -0.10
N ARG A 233 13.57 4.61 -1.03
CA ARG A 233 12.75 3.70 -1.83
C ARG A 233 13.46 2.37 -2.02
N LEU A 234 12.71 1.29 -1.97
CA LEU A 234 13.23 -0.04 -2.34
C LEU A 234 13.66 -0.05 -3.81
N ALA A 235 14.66 -0.87 -4.14
CA ALA A 235 15.04 -1.11 -5.52
C ALA A 235 13.92 -1.83 -6.27
N LEU A 236 13.17 -2.71 -5.57
CA LEU A 236 12.11 -3.53 -6.13
C LEU A 236 10.96 -3.67 -5.14
N GLU A 237 9.78 -3.29 -5.55
CA GLU A 237 8.51 -3.53 -4.86
C GLU A 237 7.62 -4.42 -5.72
N GLY A 238 6.79 -5.26 -5.13
CA GLY A 238 5.90 -6.08 -5.93
C GLY A 238 5.02 -7.05 -5.16
N TRP A 239 4.34 -7.88 -5.95
CA TRP A 239 3.51 -8.96 -5.46
C TRP A 239 3.94 -10.27 -6.08
N ILE A 240 3.78 -11.35 -5.33
CA ILE A 240 3.97 -12.73 -5.80
C ILE A 240 2.73 -13.53 -5.45
N THR A 241 2.26 -14.40 -6.34
CA THR A 241 1.13 -15.28 -6.03
C THR A 241 1.47 -16.25 -4.91
N GLU A 242 0.46 -16.70 -4.17
CA GLU A 242 0.61 -17.70 -3.09
C GLU A 242 1.26 -18.99 -3.64
N ASP A 243 0.85 -19.44 -4.84
CA ASP A 243 1.41 -20.61 -5.50
C ASP A 243 2.91 -20.44 -5.83
N ALA A 244 3.28 -19.31 -6.42
CA ALA A 244 4.68 -19.05 -6.76
C ALA A 244 5.56 -18.92 -5.50
N ALA A 245 5.08 -18.26 -4.45
CA ALA A 245 5.77 -18.18 -3.17
C ALA A 245 5.95 -19.58 -2.54
N SER A 246 4.91 -20.41 -2.60
CA SER A 246 4.97 -21.81 -2.15
C SER A 246 6.02 -22.60 -2.93
N ARG A 247 6.10 -22.45 -4.27
CA ARG A 247 7.15 -23.10 -5.09
C ARG A 247 8.55 -22.67 -4.70
N VAL A 248 8.77 -21.36 -4.47
CA VAL A 248 10.07 -20.82 -4.03
C VAL A 248 10.47 -21.39 -2.66
N LEU A 249 9.56 -21.38 -1.69
CA LEU A 249 9.83 -21.89 -0.34
C LEU A 249 10.00 -23.41 -0.31
N SER A 250 9.22 -24.15 -1.11
CA SER A 250 9.37 -25.61 -1.25
C SER A 250 10.71 -25.99 -1.90
N ALA A 251 11.20 -25.21 -2.87
CA ALA A 251 12.53 -25.40 -3.45
C ALA A 251 13.65 -25.20 -2.40
N ALA A 252 13.41 -24.34 -1.41
CA ALA A 252 14.26 -24.15 -0.22
C ALA A 252 14.12 -25.27 0.83
N GLY A 253 13.25 -26.26 0.62
CA GLY A 253 12.95 -27.32 1.59
C GLY A 253 12.02 -26.88 2.73
N MET A 254 11.30 -25.79 2.56
CA MET A 254 10.38 -25.23 3.57
C MET A 254 8.91 -25.58 3.25
N ASP A 255 8.14 -25.88 4.28
CA ASP A 255 6.69 -26.04 4.19
C ASP A 255 6.02 -24.68 4.36
N PHE A 256 5.49 -24.13 3.26
CA PHE A 256 4.84 -22.82 3.28
C PHE A 256 3.58 -22.80 4.17
N ALA A 257 2.79 -23.86 4.18
CA ALA A 257 1.59 -23.91 5.02
C ALA A 257 1.93 -23.89 6.51
N ALA A 258 2.99 -24.61 6.90
CA ALA A 258 3.52 -24.59 8.27
C ALA A 258 4.07 -23.21 8.63
N LEU A 259 4.85 -22.58 7.74
CA LEU A 259 5.38 -21.21 7.93
C LEU A 259 4.25 -20.19 8.10
N LYS A 260 3.25 -20.22 7.22
CA LYS A 260 2.09 -19.33 7.26
C LYS A 260 1.33 -19.48 8.59
N LYS A 261 1.09 -20.70 9.04
CA LYS A 261 0.47 -20.96 10.35
C LYS A 261 1.32 -20.42 11.49
N ALA A 262 2.63 -20.66 11.47
CA ALA A 262 3.54 -20.17 12.50
C ALA A 262 3.61 -18.64 12.55
N SER A 263 3.52 -17.97 11.38
CA SER A 263 3.54 -16.51 11.26
C SER A 263 2.38 -15.82 11.96
N SER A 264 1.28 -16.54 12.26
CA SER A 264 0.14 -16.00 13.01
C SER A 264 0.34 -16.06 14.54
N THR A 265 1.50 -16.53 15.00
CA THR A 265 1.79 -16.73 16.43
C THR A 265 2.78 -15.69 16.92
N ARG A 266 2.52 -15.12 18.11
CA ARG A 266 3.46 -14.18 18.75
C ARG A 266 4.82 -14.84 18.94
N GLY A 267 5.87 -14.07 18.68
CA GLY A 267 7.25 -14.54 18.79
C GLY A 267 7.71 -15.38 17.60
N PHE A 268 6.93 -15.43 16.51
CA PHE A 268 7.41 -15.96 15.24
C PHE A 268 8.76 -15.32 14.88
N ARG A 269 9.61 -16.08 14.24
CA ARG A 269 10.89 -15.60 13.71
C ARG A 269 10.92 -15.90 12.22
N GLY A 270 11.25 -14.87 11.44
CA GLY A 270 11.47 -15.02 10.01
C GLY A 270 12.58 -16.03 9.70
N ALA A 271 12.64 -16.49 8.47
CA ALA A 271 13.54 -17.54 8.03
C ALA A 271 14.34 -17.13 6.79
N THR A 272 15.61 -17.50 6.76
CA THR A 272 16.45 -17.45 5.56
C THR A 272 16.18 -18.69 4.72
N THR A 273 16.03 -18.52 3.41
CA THR A 273 15.68 -19.63 2.52
C THR A 273 16.89 -20.35 1.91
N GLY A 274 18.06 -19.69 1.92
CA GLY A 274 19.22 -20.14 1.15
C GLY A 274 19.03 -20.01 -0.38
N MET A 275 17.90 -19.45 -0.82
CA MET A 275 17.66 -19.14 -2.23
C MET A 275 18.13 -17.71 -2.53
N LYS A 276 18.52 -17.46 -3.79
CA LYS A 276 18.88 -16.14 -4.29
C LYS A 276 18.01 -15.79 -5.50
N ALA A 277 17.59 -14.54 -5.58
CA ALA A 277 16.73 -14.06 -6.67
C ALA A 277 17.41 -12.93 -7.45
N SER A 278 17.14 -12.90 -8.76
CA SER A 278 17.53 -11.82 -9.65
C SER A 278 16.33 -11.41 -10.49
N MET A 279 16.07 -10.11 -10.58
CA MET A 279 15.03 -9.52 -11.42
C MET A 279 15.31 -8.04 -11.63
N SER A 280 15.07 -7.54 -12.84
CA SER A 280 15.24 -6.13 -13.18
C SER A 280 13.93 -5.51 -13.64
N VAL A 281 13.84 -4.20 -13.49
CA VAL A 281 12.78 -3.38 -14.06
C VAL A 281 13.41 -2.18 -14.76
N ARG A 282 13.06 -1.98 -16.05
CA ARG A 282 13.36 -0.76 -16.81
C ARG A 282 12.19 0.18 -16.66
N ASN A 283 12.45 1.47 -16.72
CA ASN A 283 11.43 2.48 -16.50
C ASN A 283 11.51 3.59 -17.54
N ASP A 284 10.33 4.00 -18.02
CA ASP A 284 10.18 5.31 -18.63
C ASP A 284 9.84 6.29 -17.49
N VAL A 285 10.61 7.36 -17.37
CA VAL A 285 10.50 8.31 -16.25
C VAL A 285 10.16 9.69 -16.77
N ARG A 286 9.10 10.29 -16.26
CA ARG A 286 8.65 11.65 -16.60
C ARG A 286 8.42 12.44 -15.32
N LYS A 287 9.07 13.63 -15.23
CA LYS A 287 8.75 14.59 -14.16
C LYS A 287 7.52 15.40 -14.56
N ALA A 288 6.63 15.65 -13.63
CA ALA A 288 5.41 16.42 -13.80
C ALA A 288 5.15 17.27 -12.55
N THR A 289 4.18 18.16 -12.66
CA THR A 289 3.63 18.93 -11.53
C THR A 289 2.14 18.69 -11.50
N SER A 290 1.64 18.26 -10.38
CA SER A 290 0.23 18.08 -10.11
C SER A 290 -0.31 19.24 -9.26
#